data_5099bfbe9ea9b33b6686fafb6a5635f5
#
_entry.id   5099bfbe9ea9b33b6686fafb6a5635f5
#
_cell.length_a   1.000
_cell.length_b   1.000
_cell.length_c   1.000
_cell.angle_alpha   90.00
_cell.angle_beta   90.00
_cell.angle_gamma   90.00
#
_symmetry.space_group_name_H-M   'P 1'
#
loop_
_entity.id
_entity.type
_entity.pdbx_description
1 polymer ?
#
loop_
_entity_poly.entity_id
_entity_poly.type
_entity_poly.pdbx_seq_one_letter_code
_entity_poly.pdbx_strand_id
1 'polypeptide(L)'
;QSGFARTGYNFGYEHYKVKPDLICCAKGMGGGFPVSGVIGKKKIMDLPNLGDMSSTNSANPLACTAGLSVLEEITKKKLVSKTAKKGKILKERLNTIKKKMNDNILHISSQGLIGAIVFDKKIKNLNKKLTDVAIDCLNEGLIIVHTGRESIKIGPPLTITEDALEEGLSVLENNIVKNLI
;
A
#
# COMPACT_ATOMS: atom_id res chain seq x y z
N GLN A 1 -5.54 1.08 -4.71
CA GLN A 1 -4.46 0.95 -3.75
C GLN A 1 -3.14 0.50 -4.40
N SER A 2 -3.20 -0.32 -5.44
CA SER A 2 -2.05 -0.87 -6.16
C SER A 2 -1.57 -0.01 -7.35
N GLY A 3 -2.13 1.17 -7.54
CA GLY A 3 -1.71 2.13 -8.57
C GLY A 3 -0.73 3.19 -8.06
N PHE A 4 -0.42 4.13 -8.93
CA PHE A 4 0.39 5.31 -8.64
C PHE A 4 1.74 4.96 -7.99
N ALA A 5 2.53 4.16 -8.70
CA ALA A 5 3.87 3.68 -8.33
C ALA A 5 3.95 2.74 -7.11
N ARG A 6 2.84 2.48 -6.38
CA ARG A 6 2.83 1.72 -5.12
C ARG A 6 3.50 0.35 -5.20
N THR A 7 3.33 -0.35 -6.32
CA THR A 7 3.84 -1.72 -6.52
C THR A 7 5.17 -1.79 -7.27
N GLY A 8 5.79 -0.63 -7.60
CA GLY A 8 6.99 -0.57 -8.43
C GLY A 8 6.69 -0.54 -9.94
N TYR A 9 5.42 -0.44 -10.32
CA TYR A 9 4.89 -0.09 -11.64
C TYR A 9 3.91 1.06 -11.51
N ASN A 10 3.46 1.65 -12.61
CA ASN A 10 2.42 2.69 -12.54
C ASN A 10 1.13 2.11 -11.95
N PHE A 11 0.74 0.92 -12.37
CA PHE A 11 -0.43 0.19 -11.87
C PHE A 11 -0.12 -1.27 -11.59
N GLY A 12 -0.80 -1.85 -10.59
CA GLY A 12 -0.57 -3.22 -10.14
C GLY A 12 -0.87 -4.29 -11.20
N TYR A 13 -1.78 -4.04 -12.14
CA TYR A 13 -2.09 -4.99 -13.21
C TYR A 13 -0.92 -5.23 -14.17
N GLU A 14 0.02 -4.30 -14.26
CA GLU A 14 1.18 -4.40 -15.16
C GLU A 14 2.08 -5.59 -14.81
N HIS A 15 2.06 -6.07 -13.56
CA HIS A 15 2.78 -7.27 -13.14
C HIS A 15 2.27 -8.55 -13.82
N TYR A 16 1.02 -8.56 -14.27
CA TYR A 16 0.32 -9.76 -14.74
C TYR A 16 0.16 -9.81 -16.27
N LYS A 17 0.71 -8.83 -16.99
CA LYS A 17 0.61 -8.69 -18.45
C LYS A 17 -0.84 -8.70 -18.99
N VAL A 18 -1.79 -8.28 -18.16
CA VAL A 18 -3.20 -8.11 -18.55
C VAL A 18 -3.44 -6.70 -19.07
N LYS A 19 -4.42 -6.55 -19.96
CA LYS A 19 -4.89 -5.24 -20.46
C LYS A 19 -6.33 -5.05 -19.96
N PRO A 20 -6.56 -4.31 -18.88
CA PRO A 20 -7.89 -4.07 -18.35
C PRO A 20 -8.71 -3.24 -19.36
N ASP A 21 -10.03 -3.44 -19.33
CA ASP A 21 -10.96 -2.61 -20.09
C ASP A 21 -11.26 -1.30 -19.37
N LEU A 22 -11.30 -1.34 -18.04
CA LEU A 22 -11.50 -0.20 -17.14
C LEU A 22 -10.50 -0.23 -16.00
N ILE A 23 -10.01 0.95 -15.60
CA ILE A 23 -9.12 1.15 -14.44
C ILE A 23 -9.79 2.15 -13.50
N CYS A 24 -10.21 1.71 -12.33
CA CYS A 24 -10.73 2.58 -11.28
C CYS A 24 -9.56 3.16 -10.47
N CYS A 25 -9.42 4.47 -10.48
CA CYS A 25 -8.37 5.23 -9.82
C CYS A 25 -8.92 6.05 -8.65
N ALA A 26 -8.25 6.01 -7.51
CA ALA A 26 -8.56 6.80 -6.31
C ALA A 26 -7.37 6.79 -5.35
N LYS A 27 -7.57 7.11 -4.08
CA LYS A 27 -6.55 7.06 -3.00
C LYS A 27 -5.29 7.85 -3.35
N GLY A 28 -4.22 7.15 -3.78
CA GLY A 28 -2.95 7.75 -4.16
C GLY A 28 -3.02 8.75 -5.31
N MET A 29 -4.12 8.76 -6.08
CA MET A 29 -4.32 9.68 -7.18
C MET A 29 -4.27 11.16 -6.75
N GLY A 30 -4.80 11.48 -5.56
CA GLY A 30 -4.87 12.86 -5.06
C GLY A 30 -3.83 13.20 -4.00
N GLY A 31 -2.93 12.27 -3.63
CA GLY A 31 -1.93 12.53 -2.59
C GLY A 31 -2.52 12.88 -1.21
N GLY A 32 -3.75 12.47 -0.93
CA GLY A 32 -4.53 12.80 0.27
C GLY A 32 -5.73 13.67 -0.01
N PHE A 33 -5.78 14.36 -1.16
CA PHE A 33 -6.95 15.10 -1.59
C PHE A 33 -8.01 14.15 -2.20
N PRO A 34 -9.31 14.34 -1.91
CA PRO A 34 -10.36 13.46 -2.45
C PRO A 34 -10.50 13.62 -3.97
N VAL A 35 -9.99 12.65 -4.70
CA VAL A 35 -10.15 12.56 -6.15
C VAL A 35 -10.21 11.12 -6.59
N SER A 36 -11.10 10.83 -7.51
CA SER A 36 -11.22 9.52 -8.15
C SER A 36 -11.59 9.69 -9.62
N GLY A 37 -11.35 8.64 -10.38
CA GLY A 37 -11.68 8.61 -11.80
C GLY A 37 -11.67 7.19 -12.35
N VAL A 38 -12.24 7.05 -13.52
CA VAL A 38 -12.18 5.80 -14.30
C VAL A 38 -11.52 6.10 -15.64
N ILE A 39 -10.53 5.29 -15.98
CA ILE A 39 -9.86 5.30 -17.28
C ILE A 39 -10.28 4.05 -18.03
N GLY A 40 -10.71 4.18 -19.27
CA GLY A 40 -11.20 3.04 -20.01
C GLY A 40 -11.06 3.16 -21.52
N LYS A 41 -11.32 2.04 -22.19
CA LYS A 41 -11.39 2.01 -23.66
C LYS A 41 -12.54 2.89 -24.13
N LYS A 42 -12.32 3.72 -25.16
CA LYS A 42 -13.30 4.64 -25.72
C LYS A 42 -14.66 3.97 -25.94
N LYS A 43 -14.69 2.78 -26.59
CA LYS A 43 -15.91 2.02 -26.88
C LYS A 43 -16.77 1.66 -25.66
N ILE A 44 -16.17 1.66 -24.44
CA ILE A 44 -16.87 1.39 -23.19
C ILE A 44 -17.24 2.71 -22.51
N MET A 45 -16.33 3.67 -22.52
CA MET A 45 -16.56 4.98 -21.89
C MET A 45 -17.62 5.81 -22.61
N ASP A 46 -17.88 5.53 -23.89
CA ASP A 46 -18.90 6.20 -24.70
C ASP A 46 -20.29 5.51 -24.60
N LEU A 47 -20.45 4.43 -23.83
CA LEU A 47 -21.75 3.75 -23.68
C LEU A 47 -22.81 4.55 -22.87
N PRO A 48 -22.43 5.27 -21.77
CA PRO A 48 -23.38 6.08 -21.04
C PRO A 48 -23.93 7.22 -21.90
N ASN A 49 -25.20 7.55 -21.72
CA ASN A 49 -25.79 8.72 -22.36
C ASN A 49 -25.25 10.01 -21.73
N LEU A 50 -25.48 11.12 -22.42
CA LEU A 50 -25.13 12.43 -21.90
C LEU A 50 -25.85 12.68 -20.56
N GLY A 51 -25.09 12.92 -19.50
CA GLY A 51 -25.59 13.16 -18.15
C GLY A 51 -25.62 11.95 -17.21
N ASP A 52 -25.59 10.71 -17.73
CA ASP A 52 -25.67 9.48 -16.89
C ASP A 52 -24.55 9.40 -15.84
N MET A 53 -23.35 9.91 -16.17
CA MET A 53 -22.18 9.91 -15.32
C MET A 53 -21.92 11.27 -14.65
N SER A 54 -22.92 12.15 -14.62
CA SER A 54 -22.80 13.47 -14.06
C SER A 54 -22.74 13.45 -12.53
N SER A 55 -21.91 14.32 -11.95
CA SER A 55 -21.82 14.57 -10.51
C SER A 55 -21.45 16.04 -10.31
N THR A 56 -22.09 16.70 -9.34
CA THR A 56 -21.90 18.14 -9.07
C THR A 56 -20.43 18.51 -8.84
N ASN A 57 -19.67 17.64 -8.18
CA ASN A 57 -18.27 17.88 -7.84
C ASN A 57 -17.27 17.21 -8.80
N SER A 58 -17.73 16.64 -9.90
CA SER A 58 -16.86 16.04 -10.91
C SER A 58 -15.95 17.11 -11.53
N ALA A 59 -14.73 16.67 -11.85
CA ALA A 59 -13.70 17.52 -12.45
C ALA A 59 -13.41 18.82 -11.66
N ASN A 60 -13.56 18.78 -10.32
CA ASN A 60 -13.23 19.91 -9.46
C ASN A 60 -11.77 20.35 -9.72
N PRO A 61 -11.53 21.65 -10.02
CA PRO A 61 -10.18 22.11 -10.39
C PRO A 61 -9.11 21.86 -9.32
N LEU A 62 -9.47 21.98 -8.03
CA LEU A 62 -8.52 21.69 -6.93
C LEU A 62 -8.16 20.20 -6.90
N ALA A 63 -9.14 19.32 -7.06
CA ALA A 63 -8.91 17.88 -7.13
C ALA A 63 -8.05 17.49 -8.34
N CYS A 64 -8.32 18.07 -9.50
CA CYS A 64 -7.55 17.85 -10.72
C CYS A 64 -6.10 18.34 -10.56
N THR A 65 -5.91 19.52 -9.97
CA THR A 65 -4.57 20.08 -9.70
C THR A 65 -3.79 19.19 -8.72
N ALA A 66 -4.43 18.71 -7.66
CA ALA A 66 -3.81 17.77 -6.72
C ALA A 66 -3.38 16.47 -7.42
N GLY A 67 -4.26 15.89 -8.24
CA GLY A 67 -3.95 14.68 -9.02
C GLY A 67 -2.81 14.90 -10.01
N LEU A 68 -2.79 16.02 -10.71
CA LEU A 68 -1.72 16.38 -11.63
C LEU A 68 -0.38 16.52 -10.91
N SER A 69 -0.36 17.21 -9.78
CA SER A 69 0.84 17.38 -8.94
C SER A 69 1.41 16.04 -8.48
N VAL A 70 0.56 15.07 -8.12
CA VAL A 70 0.99 13.71 -7.76
C VAL A 70 1.64 13.00 -8.94
N LEU A 71 1.04 13.08 -10.13
CA LEU A 71 1.62 12.47 -11.34
C LEU A 71 2.97 13.08 -11.71
N GLU A 72 3.10 14.40 -11.58
CA GLU A 72 4.37 15.09 -11.78
C GLU A 72 5.45 14.66 -10.77
N GLU A 73 5.11 14.57 -9.48
CA GLU A 73 6.03 14.08 -8.45
C GLU A 73 6.50 12.65 -8.73
N ILE A 74 5.59 11.75 -9.07
CA ILE A 74 5.92 10.36 -9.43
C ILE A 74 6.91 10.33 -10.57
N THR A 75 6.70 11.15 -11.60
CA THR A 75 7.53 11.19 -12.81
C THR A 75 8.87 11.86 -12.53
N LYS A 76 8.87 13.09 -12.01
CA LYS A 76 10.07 13.89 -11.75
C LYS A 76 11.03 13.19 -10.77
N LYS A 77 10.49 12.59 -9.71
CA LYS A 77 11.29 11.87 -8.70
C LYS A 77 11.55 10.41 -9.03
N LYS A 78 11.10 9.92 -10.20
CA LYS A 78 11.25 8.52 -10.64
C LYS A 78 10.76 7.52 -9.57
N LEU A 79 9.60 7.81 -8.96
CA LEU A 79 9.13 7.03 -7.81
C LEU A 79 8.81 5.57 -8.16
N VAL A 80 8.44 5.25 -9.39
CA VAL A 80 8.22 3.86 -9.85
C VAL A 80 9.48 3.02 -9.61
N SER A 81 10.63 3.44 -10.14
CA SER A 81 11.88 2.70 -10.01
C SER A 81 12.41 2.68 -8.56
N LYS A 82 12.28 3.81 -7.85
CA LYS A 82 12.66 3.87 -6.42
C LYS A 82 11.80 2.94 -5.56
N THR A 83 10.51 2.87 -5.84
CA THR A 83 9.59 1.94 -5.15
C THR A 83 9.95 0.48 -5.46
N ALA A 84 10.28 0.15 -6.71
CA ALA A 84 10.73 -1.19 -7.06
C ALA A 84 12.01 -1.60 -6.30
N LYS A 85 12.98 -0.66 -6.15
CA LYS A 85 14.21 -0.89 -5.37
C LYS A 85 13.90 -1.11 -3.89
N LYS A 86 13.21 -0.17 -3.25
CA LYS A 86 12.85 -0.26 -1.82
C LYS A 86 11.91 -1.43 -1.50
N GLY A 87 11.10 -1.82 -2.48
CA GLY A 87 10.25 -3.01 -2.37
C GLY A 87 11.00 -4.32 -2.21
N LYS A 88 12.23 -4.42 -2.75
CA LYS A 88 13.11 -5.57 -2.51
C LYS A 88 13.54 -5.62 -1.05
N ILE A 89 13.97 -4.49 -0.50
CA ILE A 89 14.34 -4.36 0.93
C ILE A 89 13.14 -4.80 1.80
N LEU A 90 11.97 -4.23 1.57
CA LEU A 90 10.76 -4.59 2.30
C LEU A 90 10.50 -6.10 2.26
N LYS A 91 10.54 -6.71 1.06
CA LYS A 91 10.29 -8.14 0.88
C LYS A 91 11.31 -9.01 1.62
N GLU A 92 12.59 -8.67 1.55
CA GLU A 92 13.67 -9.39 2.21
C GLU A 92 13.52 -9.33 3.74
N ARG A 93 13.26 -8.14 4.28
CA ARG A 93 13.04 -7.94 5.72
C ARG A 93 11.81 -8.70 6.23
N LEU A 94 10.69 -8.64 5.52
CA LEU A 94 9.49 -9.40 5.89
C LEU A 94 9.73 -10.91 5.87
N ASN A 95 10.50 -11.41 4.92
CA ASN A 95 10.88 -12.83 4.90
C ASN A 95 11.81 -13.20 6.08
N THR A 96 12.68 -12.28 6.51
CA THR A 96 13.52 -12.49 7.71
C THR A 96 12.65 -12.58 8.96
N ILE A 97 11.68 -11.67 9.12
CA ILE A 97 10.69 -11.71 10.21
C ILE A 97 9.95 -13.05 10.20
N LYS A 98 9.48 -13.49 9.03
CA LYS A 98 8.79 -14.79 8.90
C LYS A 98 9.67 -15.95 9.37
N LYS A 99 10.93 -15.97 8.98
CA LYS A 99 11.88 -17.05 9.40
C LYS A 99 12.08 -17.09 10.92
N LYS A 100 12.13 -15.93 11.58
CA LYS A 100 12.26 -15.83 13.05
C LYS A 100 11.00 -16.29 13.79
N MET A 101 9.84 -16.02 13.21
CA MET A 101 8.55 -16.32 13.83
C MET A 101 8.05 -17.75 13.54
N ASN A 102 8.76 -18.51 12.69
CA ASN A 102 8.41 -19.88 12.31
C ASN A 102 6.92 -20.01 11.91
N ASP A 103 6.18 -20.93 12.55
CA ASP A 103 4.77 -21.23 12.23
C ASP A 103 3.77 -20.15 12.64
N ASN A 104 4.20 -19.16 13.40
CA ASN A 104 3.31 -18.05 13.80
C ASN A 104 2.93 -17.15 12.61
N ILE A 105 3.75 -17.10 11.55
CA ILE A 105 3.46 -16.35 10.32
C ILE A 105 3.19 -17.31 9.17
N LEU A 106 1.92 -17.39 8.77
CA LEU A 106 1.50 -18.25 7.66
C LEU A 106 2.02 -17.75 6.32
N HIS A 107 1.84 -16.45 6.06
CA HIS A 107 2.11 -15.89 4.74
C HIS A 107 2.67 -14.47 4.82
N ILE A 108 3.57 -14.17 3.89
CA ILE A 108 4.03 -12.81 3.57
C ILE A 108 3.59 -12.48 2.16
N SER A 109 2.89 -11.36 2.00
CA SER A 109 2.62 -10.76 0.70
C SER A 109 3.39 -9.46 0.60
N SER A 110 4.13 -9.24 -0.49
CA SER A 110 4.86 -7.98 -0.71
C SER A 110 5.06 -7.71 -2.18
N GLN A 111 4.71 -6.49 -2.61
CA GLN A 111 4.91 -6.02 -3.97
C GLN A 111 5.20 -4.51 -3.97
N GLY A 112 6.43 -4.14 -4.34
CA GLY A 112 6.88 -2.75 -4.16
C GLY A 112 6.78 -2.33 -2.69
N LEU A 113 6.22 -1.16 -2.42
CA LEU A 113 6.03 -0.62 -1.07
C LEU A 113 4.61 -0.88 -0.52
N ILE A 114 4.08 -2.05 -0.78
CA ILE A 114 2.90 -2.57 -0.10
C ILE A 114 3.15 -4.02 0.30
N GLY A 115 2.90 -4.33 1.56
CA GLY A 115 3.08 -5.65 2.10
C GLY A 115 2.05 -6.00 3.16
N ALA A 116 1.98 -7.27 3.50
CA ALA A 116 1.19 -7.79 4.60
C ALA A 116 1.87 -9.00 5.24
N ILE A 117 1.76 -9.07 6.56
CA ILE A 117 2.10 -10.24 7.35
C ILE A 117 0.80 -10.89 7.79
N VAL A 118 0.60 -12.15 7.45
CA VAL A 118 -0.59 -12.94 7.84
C VAL A 118 -0.15 -13.96 8.89
N PHE A 119 -0.78 -13.90 10.06
CA PHE A 119 -0.46 -14.73 11.21
C PHE A 119 -1.39 -15.96 11.30
N ASP A 120 -0.95 -17.00 12.00
CA ASP A 120 -1.76 -18.18 12.24
C ASP A 120 -2.89 -17.87 13.24
N LYS A 121 -4.13 -18.16 12.85
CA LYS A 121 -5.33 -18.00 13.70
C LYS A 121 -5.31 -18.86 14.96
N LYS A 122 -4.46 -19.89 15.00
CA LYS A 122 -4.28 -20.74 16.19
C LYS A 122 -3.58 -20.01 17.34
N ILE A 123 -2.94 -18.89 17.08
CA ILE A 123 -2.33 -18.07 18.14
C ILE A 123 -3.42 -17.59 19.10
N LYS A 124 -3.30 -17.97 20.36
CA LYS A 124 -4.27 -17.58 21.39
C LYS A 124 -4.31 -16.06 21.54
N ASN A 125 -5.52 -15.48 21.55
CA ASN A 125 -5.75 -14.04 21.67
C ASN A 125 -5.07 -13.20 20.58
N LEU A 126 -4.92 -13.74 19.36
CA LEU A 126 -4.19 -13.10 18.26
C LEU A 126 -4.57 -11.63 18.06
N ASN A 127 -5.88 -11.31 17.95
CA ASN A 127 -6.31 -9.92 17.72
C ASN A 127 -5.83 -8.95 18.81
N LYS A 128 -5.87 -9.37 20.08
CA LYS A 128 -5.33 -8.58 21.18
C LYS A 128 -3.82 -8.38 21.01
N LYS A 129 -3.07 -9.46 20.79
CA LYS A 129 -1.62 -9.41 20.58
C LYS A 129 -1.23 -8.50 19.42
N LEU A 130 -1.95 -8.54 18.29
CA LEU A 130 -1.70 -7.65 17.15
C LEU A 130 -2.06 -6.19 17.46
N THR A 131 -3.05 -5.95 18.32
CA THR A 131 -3.33 -4.60 18.83
C THR A 131 -2.20 -4.12 19.74
N ASP A 132 -1.70 -4.98 20.62
CA ASP A 132 -0.58 -4.67 21.51
C ASP A 132 0.69 -4.35 20.67
N VAL A 133 0.98 -5.14 19.62
CA VAL A 133 2.05 -4.81 18.64
C VAL A 133 1.86 -3.42 18.05
N ALA A 134 0.62 -3.06 17.65
CA ALA A 134 0.36 -1.76 17.03
C ALA A 134 0.56 -0.61 18.04
N ILE A 135 0.17 -0.79 19.30
CA ILE A 135 0.35 0.18 20.38
C ILE A 135 1.85 0.35 20.69
N ASP A 136 2.57 -0.76 20.85
CA ASP A 136 4.01 -0.72 21.11
C ASP A 136 4.78 -0.03 19.99
N CYS A 137 4.47 -0.37 18.73
CA CYS A 137 5.04 0.32 17.57
C CYS A 137 4.75 1.83 17.60
N LEU A 138 3.51 2.23 17.92
CA LEU A 138 3.13 3.64 18.01
C LEU A 138 3.94 4.38 19.09
N ASN A 139 4.15 3.77 20.24
CA ASN A 139 4.97 4.32 21.32
C ASN A 139 6.45 4.50 20.93
N GLU A 140 6.92 3.70 19.98
CA GLU A 140 8.26 3.79 19.37
C GLU A 140 8.29 4.64 18.07
N GLY A 141 7.22 5.39 17.78
CA GLY A 141 7.13 6.31 16.65
C GLY A 141 6.75 5.67 15.30
N LEU A 142 6.35 4.41 15.29
CA LEU A 142 5.93 3.70 14.08
C LEU A 142 4.42 3.48 14.05
N ILE A 143 3.74 4.10 13.09
CA ILE A 143 2.32 3.84 12.82
C ILE A 143 2.18 2.65 11.88
N ILE A 144 1.53 1.58 12.35
CA ILE A 144 1.19 0.42 11.52
C ILE A 144 -0.33 0.22 11.44
N VAL A 145 -0.77 -0.58 10.47
CA VAL A 145 -2.20 -0.89 10.31
C VAL A 145 -2.46 -2.34 10.68
N HIS A 146 -3.04 -2.54 11.87
CA HIS A 146 -3.72 -3.80 12.19
C HIS A 146 -5.07 -3.82 11.48
N THR A 147 -5.32 -4.86 10.67
CA THR A 147 -6.50 -4.91 9.80
C THR A 147 -7.80 -5.31 10.50
N GLY A 148 -7.76 -5.57 11.82
CA GLY A 148 -8.87 -6.15 12.59
C GLY A 148 -9.08 -7.66 12.35
N ARG A 149 -8.14 -8.27 11.62
CA ARG A 149 -8.11 -9.70 11.33
C ARG A 149 -6.73 -10.25 11.73
N GLU A 150 -6.35 -11.38 11.14
CA GLU A 150 -5.06 -12.04 11.39
C GLU A 150 -3.87 -11.39 10.66
N SER A 151 -3.90 -10.09 10.37
CA SER A 151 -2.83 -9.49 9.58
C SER A 151 -2.45 -8.07 9.96
N ILE A 152 -1.18 -7.74 9.73
CA ILE A 152 -0.63 -6.39 9.74
C ILE A 152 -0.31 -6.00 8.31
N LYS A 153 -0.79 -4.82 7.90
CA LYS A 153 -0.52 -4.22 6.60
C LYS A 153 0.59 -3.20 6.72
N ILE A 154 1.52 -3.25 5.77
CA ILE A 154 2.65 -2.32 5.65
C ILE A 154 2.49 -1.53 4.36
N GLY A 155 2.56 -0.20 4.47
CA GLY A 155 2.40 0.69 3.32
C GLY A 155 3.07 2.04 3.55
N PRO A 156 4.40 2.10 3.63
CA PRO A 156 5.12 3.34 3.89
C PRO A 156 4.94 4.35 2.75
N PRO A 157 5.21 5.65 2.96
CA PRO A 157 5.22 6.64 1.89
C PRO A 157 6.14 6.23 0.74
N LEU A 158 5.78 6.56 -0.51
CA LEU A 158 6.64 6.29 -1.68
C LEU A 158 8.00 7.01 -1.57
N THR A 159 8.01 8.14 -0.86
CA THR A 159 9.18 9.00 -0.65
C THR A 159 10.05 8.58 0.54
N ILE A 160 9.66 7.55 1.31
CA ILE A 160 10.43 7.07 2.47
C ILE A 160 11.90 6.83 2.07
N THR A 161 12.84 7.17 2.94
CA THR A 161 14.26 6.84 2.77
C THR A 161 14.52 5.35 3.03
N GLU A 162 15.64 4.82 2.57
CA GLU A 162 16.00 3.42 2.87
C GLU A 162 16.25 3.25 4.37
N ASP A 163 16.92 4.20 5.01
CA ASP A 163 17.20 4.17 6.45
C ASP A 163 15.92 4.19 7.30
N ALA A 164 14.98 5.09 7.00
CA ALA A 164 13.71 5.15 7.71
C ALA A 164 12.83 3.90 7.49
N LEU A 165 12.95 3.26 6.31
CA LEU A 165 12.29 1.98 6.04
C LEU A 165 12.89 0.87 6.91
N GLU A 166 14.20 0.77 6.99
CA GLU A 166 14.91 -0.22 7.81
C GLU A 166 14.66 0.00 9.31
N GLU A 167 14.68 1.24 9.77
CA GLU A 167 14.34 1.60 11.15
C GLU A 167 12.92 1.12 11.49
N GLY A 168 11.93 1.51 10.69
CA GLY A 168 10.54 1.11 10.92
C GLY A 168 10.33 -0.40 10.87
N LEU A 169 11.03 -1.12 9.98
CA LEU A 169 10.97 -2.58 9.92
C LEU A 169 11.64 -3.24 11.13
N SER A 170 12.66 -2.62 11.70
CA SER A 170 13.30 -3.11 12.93
C SER A 170 12.39 -2.93 14.14
N VAL A 171 11.73 -1.77 14.28
CA VAL A 171 10.71 -1.53 15.31
C VAL A 171 9.57 -2.54 15.19
N LEU A 172 9.06 -2.77 13.96
CA LEU A 172 8.00 -3.75 13.72
C LEU A 172 8.42 -5.17 14.11
N GLU A 173 9.62 -5.59 13.72
CA GLU A 173 10.16 -6.92 14.02
C GLU A 173 10.26 -7.14 15.54
N ASN A 174 10.86 -6.19 16.27
CA ASN A 174 11.04 -6.28 17.71
C ASN A 174 9.69 -6.42 18.43
N ASN A 175 8.71 -5.64 18.05
CA ASN A 175 7.39 -5.66 18.68
C ASN A 175 6.56 -6.91 18.31
N ILE A 176 6.73 -7.45 17.11
CA ILE A 176 6.16 -8.76 16.75
C ILE A 176 6.76 -9.86 17.63
N VAL A 177 8.09 -9.91 17.76
CA VAL A 177 8.77 -10.90 18.60
C VAL A 177 8.33 -10.77 20.06
N LYS A 178 8.35 -9.56 20.63
CA LYS A 178 7.95 -9.28 22.03
C LYS A 178 6.53 -9.77 22.36
N ASN A 179 5.58 -9.59 21.47
CA ASN A 179 4.16 -9.83 21.77
C ASN A 179 3.66 -11.21 21.31
N LEU A 180 4.35 -11.88 20.37
CA LEU A 180 3.86 -13.14 19.81
C LEU A 180 4.71 -14.37 20.17
N ILE A 181 5.90 -14.20 20.69
CA ILE A 181 6.71 -15.25 21.29
C ILE A 181 6.58 -15.17 22.81
#